data_7d2062b09b7579b135c7e0f4f5839c52
#
_entry.id   7d2062b09b7579b135c7e0f4f5839c52
#
_cell.length_a   1.000
_cell.length_b   1.000
_cell.length_c   1.000
_cell.angle_alpha   90.00
_cell.angle_beta   90.00
_cell.angle_gamma   90.00
#
_symmetry.space_group_name_H-M   'P 1'
#
loop_
_entity.id
_entity.type
_entity.pdbx_description
1 polymer ?
#
loop_
_entity_poly.entity_id
_entity_poly.type
_entity_poly.pdbx_seq_one_letter_code
_entity_poly.pdbx_strand_id
1 'polypeptide(L)'
;MSATKPSKALILLVDDDIDLRGIIHRFLERSGFSVVAAGNGREALACLETQRVDLMLTDLMMPEISGIELIQTVRQTSSLLPIIAMSADADLRNDRSLELAAQAGAQVVLEKPFAMNRLIREIQRLLATPEIH
;
A
#
# COMPACT_ATOMS: atom_id res chain seq x y z
N MET A 1 23.87 18.92 12.03
CA MET A 1 23.40 18.55 12.03
C MET A 1 22.88 18.07 11.97
N SER A 2 22.62 17.91 11.72
CA SER A 2 22.00 17.41 11.64
C SER A 2 21.64 16.75 11.68
N ALA A 3 21.92 16.56 11.82
CA ALA A 3 21.53 15.60 11.84
C ALA A 3 20.38 15.21 12.19
N THR A 4 19.64 15.40 11.61
CA THR A 4 18.48 15.03 11.86
C THR A 4 18.31 13.67 11.63
N LYS A 5 17.65 12.96 12.43
CA LYS A 5 17.27 11.71 12.22
C LYS A 5 16.36 11.67 11.12
N PRO A 6 16.44 10.77 10.20
CA PRO A 6 15.47 10.60 9.17
C PRO A 6 14.15 10.25 9.79
N SER A 7 13.10 10.81 9.30
CA SER A 7 11.78 10.44 9.75
C SER A 7 11.51 9.03 9.33
N LYS A 8 10.68 8.36 10.09
CA LYS A 8 10.24 7.03 9.68
C LYS A 8 9.42 7.18 8.42
N ALA A 9 9.54 6.22 7.55
CA ALA A 9 8.72 6.21 6.34
C ALA A 9 7.26 6.04 6.73
N LEU A 10 6.39 6.78 6.06
CA LEU A 10 4.96 6.75 6.34
C LEU A 10 4.25 5.86 5.32
N ILE A 11 3.60 4.83 5.81
CA ILE A 11 2.86 3.88 4.98
C ILE A 11 1.38 4.19 5.10
N LEU A 12 0.70 4.35 3.97
CA LEU A 12 -0.75 4.47 3.97
C LEU A 12 -1.31 3.07 3.79
N LEU A 13 -2.00 2.56 4.78
CA LEU A 13 -2.56 1.21 4.77
C LEU A 13 -4.05 1.29 4.53
N VAL A 14 -4.53 0.72 3.45
CA VAL A 14 -5.92 0.81 3.05
C VAL A 14 -6.53 -0.58 3.02
N ASP A 15 -7.47 -0.85 3.90
CA ASP A 15 -8.13 -2.15 3.95
C ASP A 15 -9.43 -1.96 4.72
N ASP A 16 -10.52 -2.48 4.21
CA ASP A 16 -11.80 -2.33 4.88
C ASP A 16 -12.00 -3.37 5.98
N ASP A 17 -11.15 -4.38 6.04
CA ASP A 17 -11.20 -5.39 7.10
C ASP A 17 -10.51 -4.84 8.33
N ILE A 18 -11.28 -4.45 9.33
CA ILE A 18 -10.76 -3.80 10.52
C ILE A 18 -9.74 -4.66 11.25
N ASP A 19 -9.99 -5.95 11.33
CA ASP A 19 -9.09 -6.84 12.07
C ASP A 19 -7.76 -7.00 11.38
N LEU A 20 -7.78 -7.28 10.10
CA LEU A 20 -6.55 -7.46 9.35
C LEU A 20 -5.78 -6.14 9.29
N ARG A 21 -6.49 -5.05 9.09
CA ARG A 21 -5.86 -3.73 9.05
C ARG A 21 -5.12 -3.46 10.35
N GLY A 22 -5.74 -3.81 11.49
CA GLY A 22 -5.10 -3.60 12.79
C GLY A 22 -3.87 -4.46 12.98
N ILE A 23 -3.90 -5.69 12.49
CA ILE A 23 -2.76 -6.60 12.61
C ILE A 23 -1.60 -6.07 11.78
N ILE A 24 -1.86 -5.68 10.54
CA ILE A 24 -0.81 -5.18 9.67
C ILE A 24 -0.25 -3.86 10.23
N HIS A 25 -1.14 -2.99 10.71
CA HIS A 25 -0.74 -1.71 11.28
C HIS A 25 0.28 -1.92 12.41
N ARG A 26 -0.05 -2.80 13.34
CA ARG A 26 0.83 -3.04 14.48
C ARG A 26 2.16 -3.64 14.05
N PHE A 27 2.11 -4.55 13.08
CA PHE A 27 3.33 -5.19 12.63
C PHE A 27 4.24 -4.18 11.94
N LEU A 28 3.68 -3.29 11.13
CA LEU A 28 4.47 -2.27 10.45
C LEU A 28 5.10 -1.31 11.44
N GLU A 29 4.33 -0.92 12.46
CA GLU A 29 4.90 -0.02 13.46
C GLU A 29 6.03 -0.66 14.22
N ARG A 30 5.90 -1.93 14.54
CA ARG A 30 6.97 -2.64 15.22
C ARG A 30 8.19 -2.78 14.34
N SER A 31 8.01 -2.76 13.06
CA SER A 31 9.09 -2.89 12.11
C SER A 31 9.77 -1.55 11.80
N GLY A 32 9.30 -0.48 12.40
CA GLY A 32 9.98 0.80 12.26
C GLY A 32 9.32 1.79 11.32
N PHE A 33 8.12 1.50 10.84
CA PHE A 33 7.42 2.42 9.96
C PHE A 33 6.36 3.21 10.72
N SER A 34 6.01 4.36 10.21
CA SER A 34 4.82 5.07 10.67
C SER A 34 3.68 4.67 9.76
N VAL A 35 2.48 4.61 10.29
CA VAL A 35 1.34 4.12 9.53
C VAL A 35 0.15 5.05 9.70
N VAL A 36 -0.52 5.36 8.59
CA VAL A 36 -1.81 5.98 8.66
C VAL A 36 -2.75 5.00 7.98
N ALA A 37 -3.87 4.72 8.62
CA ALA A 37 -4.79 3.68 8.14
C ALA A 37 -6.05 4.30 7.58
N ALA A 38 -6.55 3.72 6.51
CA ALA A 38 -7.80 4.13 5.89
C ALA A 38 -8.66 2.90 5.68
N GLY A 39 -9.94 3.04 5.89
CA GLY A 39 -10.85 1.91 5.77
C GLY A 39 -11.49 1.80 4.40
N ASN A 40 -11.24 2.75 3.52
CA ASN A 40 -11.79 2.71 2.16
C ASN A 40 -11.01 3.67 1.28
N GLY A 41 -11.31 3.64 -0.01
CA GLY A 41 -10.57 4.45 -0.97
C GLY A 41 -10.75 5.95 -0.78
N ARG A 42 -11.93 6.36 -0.35
CA ARG A 42 -12.19 7.78 -0.14
C ARG A 42 -11.32 8.33 0.99
N GLU A 43 -11.22 7.59 2.08
CA GLU A 43 -10.36 7.98 3.19
C GLU A 43 -8.90 7.99 2.75
N ALA A 44 -8.53 7.02 1.91
CA ALA A 44 -7.16 6.95 1.42
C ALA A 44 -6.81 8.19 0.60
N LEU A 45 -7.72 8.60 -0.28
CA LEU A 45 -7.46 9.78 -1.11
C LEU A 45 -7.36 11.04 -0.25
N ALA A 46 -8.18 11.13 0.80
CA ALA A 46 -8.09 12.27 1.72
C ALA A 46 -6.75 12.29 2.44
N CYS A 47 -6.25 11.14 2.83
CA CYS A 47 -4.93 11.07 3.49
C CYS A 47 -3.85 11.55 2.54
N LEU A 48 -3.93 11.15 1.28
CA LEU A 48 -2.89 11.54 0.32
C LEU A 48 -2.90 13.04 0.05
N GLU A 49 -4.03 13.70 0.26
CA GLU A 49 -4.10 15.13 0.07
C GLU A 49 -3.48 15.90 1.23
N THR A 50 -3.44 15.32 2.40
CA THR A 50 -3.03 16.04 3.58
C THR A 50 -1.70 15.58 4.16
N GLN A 51 -1.19 14.43 3.73
CA GLN A 51 0.03 13.89 4.30
C GLN A 51 0.95 13.40 3.20
N ARG A 52 2.26 13.49 3.47
CA ARG A 52 3.22 13.00 2.51
C ARG A 52 3.45 11.53 2.78
N VAL A 53 2.89 10.68 1.98
CA VAL A 53 2.96 9.24 2.15
C VAL A 53 4.12 8.70 1.31
N ASP A 54 4.89 7.80 1.88
CA ASP A 54 6.04 7.22 1.19
C ASP A 54 5.71 5.94 0.43
N LEU A 55 4.64 5.27 0.81
CA LEU A 55 4.22 4.03 0.14
C LEU A 55 2.77 3.76 0.48
N MET A 56 2.00 3.27 -0.48
CA MET A 56 0.61 2.88 -0.24
C MET A 56 0.50 1.37 -0.33
N LEU A 57 -0.16 0.77 0.66
CA LEU A 57 -0.44 -0.65 0.70
C LEU A 57 -1.96 -0.78 0.70
N THR A 58 -2.56 -1.33 -0.33
CA THR A 58 -4.01 -1.36 -0.44
C THR A 58 -4.55 -2.73 -0.80
N ASP A 59 -5.67 -3.06 -0.20
CA ASP A 59 -6.43 -4.23 -0.60
C ASP A 59 -7.08 -3.91 -1.95
N LEU A 60 -7.29 -4.92 -2.76
CA LEU A 60 -7.95 -4.75 -4.05
C LEU A 60 -9.46 -4.84 -3.95
N MET A 61 -9.96 -5.63 -3.01
CA MET A 61 -11.41 -5.81 -2.89
C MET A 61 -11.95 -4.95 -1.78
N MET A 62 -12.56 -3.85 -2.12
CA MET A 62 -13.15 -2.95 -1.15
C MET A 62 -14.47 -2.42 -1.71
N PRO A 63 -15.42 -2.11 -0.86
CA PRO A 63 -16.67 -1.54 -1.33
C PRO A 63 -16.47 -0.12 -1.86
N GLU A 64 -17.37 0.29 -2.71
CA GLU A 64 -17.38 1.62 -3.31
C GLU A 64 -16.21 1.80 -4.27
N ILE A 65 -15.09 2.26 -3.82
CA ILE A 65 -13.93 2.41 -4.69
C ILE A 65 -13.04 1.20 -4.49
N SER A 66 -12.87 0.39 -5.52
CA SER A 66 -12.03 -0.78 -5.42
C SER A 66 -10.56 -0.36 -5.35
N GLY A 67 -9.71 -1.30 -4.96
CA GLY A 67 -8.28 -1.02 -4.91
C GLY A 67 -7.72 -0.67 -6.27
N ILE A 68 -8.24 -1.29 -7.34
CA ILE A 68 -7.77 -0.97 -8.68
C ILE A 68 -8.12 0.45 -9.05
N GLU A 69 -9.36 0.87 -8.76
CA GLU A 69 -9.76 2.24 -9.03
C GLU A 69 -8.95 3.23 -8.21
N LEU A 70 -8.67 2.88 -6.97
CA LEU A 70 -7.86 3.72 -6.11
C LEU A 70 -6.46 3.90 -6.69
N ILE A 71 -5.85 2.82 -7.13
CA ILE A 71 -4.51 2.87 -7.72
C ILE A 71 -4.53 3.75 -8.98
N GLN A 72 -5.53 3.56 -9.81
CA GLN A 72 -5.64 4.34 -11.04
C GLN A 72 -5.76 5.83 -10.72
N THR A 73 -6.56 6.16 -9.72
CA THR A 73 -6.75 7.56 -9.33
C THR A 73 -5.45 8.17 -8.80
N VAL A 74 -4.76 7.41 -7.97
CA VAL A 74 -3.50 7.87 -7.40
C VAL A 74 -2.47 8.11 -8.51
N ARG A 75 -2.45 7.23 -9.50
CA ARG A 75 -1.48 7.36 -10.59
C ARG A 75 -1.70 8.58 -11.46
N GLN A 76 -2.89 9.15 -11.43
CA GLN A 76 -3.15 10.37 -12.18
C GLN A 76 -2.36 11.53 -11.61
N THR A 77 -2.09 11.52 -10.32
CA THR A 77 -1.38 12.63 -9.70
C THR A 77 0.00 12.24 -9.17
N SER A 78 0.28 10.95 -9.05
CA SER A 78 1.56 10.53 -8.50
C SER A 78 2.02 9.28 -9.22
N SER A 79 2.89 9.45 -10.19
CA SER A 79 3.38 8.32 -10.95
C SER A 79 4.48 7.56 -10.23
N LEU A 80 5.07 8.16 -9.20
CA LEU A 80 6.21 7.56 -8.53
C LEU A 80 5.94 6.94 -7.18
N LEU A 81 4.77 7.15 -6.63
CA LEU A 81 4.48 6.59 -5.31
C LEU A 81 4.54 5.07 -5.35
N PRO A 82 5.35 4.43 -4.52
CA PRO A 82 5.34 2.97 -4.48
C PRO A 82 4.00 2.45 -4.00
N ILE A 83 3.45 1.47 -4.69
CA ILE A 83 2.16 0.88 -4.33
C ILE A 83 2.26 -0.63 -4.31
N ILE A 84 1.85 -1.23 -3.20
CA ILE A 84 1.72 -2.67 -3.06
C ILE A 84 0.24 -2.97 -2.95
N ALA A 85 -0.24 -3.90 -3.75
CA ALA A 85 -1.63 -4.33 -3.69
C ALA A 85 -1.71 -5.69 -3.01
N MET A 86 -2.80 -5.93 -2.29
CA MET A 86 -3.05 -7.21 -1.62
C MET A 86 -4.29 -7.82 -2.26
N SER A 87 -4.21 -9.09 -2.59
CA SER A 87 -5.30 -9.79 -3.26
C SER A 87 -5.64 -11.08 -2.55
N ALA A 88 -6.91 -11.34 -2.34
CA ALA A 88 -7.33 -12.58 -1.71
C ALA A 88 -7.21 -13.74 -2.69
N ASP A 89 -7.01 -14.94 -2.14
CA ASP A 89 -6.90 -16.12 -2.95
C ASP A 89 -8.03 -16.31 -3.89
N ALA A 90 -9.22 -16.02 -3.48
CA ALA A 90 -10.38 -16.24 -4.32
C ALA A 90 -10.34 -15.37 -5.56
N ASP A 91 -9.76 -14.19 -5.46
CA ASP A 91 -9.65 -13.32 -6.59
C ASP A 91 -8.66 -13.85 -7.59
N LEU A 92 -7.65 -14.54 -7.12
CA LEU A 92 -6.62 -15.01 -8.01
C LEU A 92 -7.05 -16.15 -8.87
N ARG A 93 -7.99 -16.93 -8.38
CA ARG A 93 -8.40 -18.06 -9.14
C ARG A 93 -9.08 -17.72 -10.40
N ASN A 94 -9.68 -16.58 -10.51
CA ASN A 94 -10.37 -16.25 -11.57
C ASN A 94 -9.75 -15.32 -12.36
N ASP A 95 -8.51 -14.98 -12.24
CA ASP A 95 -8.56 -14.10 -12.66
C ASP A 95 -7.62 -13.20 -12.95
N ARG A 96 -7.80 -12.21 -13.09
CA ARG A 96 -7.06 -11.19 -13.68
C ARG A 96 -6.73 -10.12 -12.72
N SER A 97 -6.99 -10.33 -11.42
CA SER A 97 -6.72 -9.29 -10.43
C SER A 97 -5.28 -8.88 -10.39
N LEU A 98 -4.37 -9.85 -10.52
CA LEU A 98 -2.95 -9.54 -10.51
C LEU A 98 -2.57 -8.68 -11.70
N GLU A 99 -3.06 -9.06 -12.87
CA GLU A 99 -2.77 -8.31 -14.06
C GLU A 99 -3.36 -6.92 -14.02
N LEU A 100 -4.59 -6.82 -13.56
CA LEU A 100 -5.26 -5.53 -13.51
C LEU A 100 -4.59 -4.58 -12.51
N ALA A 101 -4.15 -5.13 -11.39
CA ALA A 101 -3.45 -4.30 -10.40
C ALA A 101 -2.13 -3.80 -10.95
N ALA A 102 -1.40 -4.66 -11.65
CA ALA A 102 -0.13 -4.27 -12.24
C ALA A 102 -0.36 -3.23 -13.33
N GLN A 103 -1.37 -3.42 -14.16
CA GLN A 103 -1.67 -2.46 -15.22
C GLN A 103 -2.12 -1.13 -14.64
N ALA A 104 -2.81 -1.16 -13.51
CA ALA A 104 -3.23 0.07 -12.86
C ALA A 104 -2.06 0.84 -12.27
N GLY A 105 -0.97 0.16 -11.98
CA GLY A 105 0.22 0.82 -11.49
C GLY A 105 0.80 0.32 -10.19
N ALA A 106 0.36 -0.83 -9.68
CA ALA A 106 0.98 -1.41 -8.49
C ALA A 106 2.31 -2.04 -8.87
N GLN A 107 3.34 -1.78 -8.10
CA GLN A 107 4.64 -2.37 -8.36
C GLN A 107 4.73 -3.81 -7.86
N VAL A 108 3.95 -4.14 -6.82
CA VAL A 108 3.97 -5.47 -6.24
C VAL A 108 2.55 -5.87 -5.90
N VAL A 109 2.20 -7.12 -6.11
CA VAL A 109 0.91 -7.66 -5.69
C VAL A 109 1.18 -8.86 -4.81
N LEU A 110 0.64 -8.85 -3.60
CA LEU A 110 0.81 -9.95 -2.66
C LEU A 110 -0.49 -10.70 -2.49
N GLU A 111 -0.40 -12.03 -2.60
CA GLU A 111 -1.56 -12.88 -2.39
C GLU A 111 -1.78 -13.10 -0.92
N LYS A 112 -2.99 -12.94 -0.44
CA LYS A 112 -3.30 -13.27 0.94
C LYS A 112 -3.58 -14.76 1.03
N PRO A 113 -3.16 -15.44 2.07
CA PRO A 113 -2.34 -14.90 3.15
C PRO A 113 -0.88 -14.82 2.75
N PHE A 114 -0.19 -13.83 3.23
CA PHE A 114 1.25 -13.71 2.96
C PHE A 114 2.00 -13.58 4.27
N ALA A 115 3.26 -13.92 4.23
CA ALA A 115 4.09 -13.78 5.42
C ALA A 115 4.39 -12.31 5.65
N MET A 116 4.29 -11.87 6.90
CA MET A 116 4.58 -10.47 7.20
C MET A 116 6.02 -10.11 6.88
N ASN A 117 6.94 -11.06 7.01
CA ASN A 117 8.32 -10.80 6.64
C ASN A 117 8.46 -10.51 5.15
N ARG A 118 7.64 -11.13 4.33
CA ARG A 118 7.67 -10.85 2.90
C ARG A 118 7.19 -9.44 2.63
N LEU A 119 6.12 -9.02 3.32
CA LEU A 119 5.61 -7.68 3.17
C LEU A 119 6.70 -6.65 3.52
N ILE A 120 7.39 -6.86 4.64
CA ILE A 120 8.43 -5.94 5.06
C ILE A 120 9.55 -5.88 4.02
N ARG A 121 9.94 -7.02 3.47
CA ARG A 121 10.99 -7.03 2.46
C ARG A 121 10.60 -6.25 1.22
N GLU A 122 9.34 -6.38 0.80
CA GLU A 122 8.90 -5.66 -0.39
C GLU A 122 8.85 -4.16 -0.11
N ILE A 123 8.40 -3.76 1.07
CA ILE A 123 8.37 -2.36 1.43
C ILE A 123 9.79 -1.80 1.44
N GLN A 124 10.71 -2.50 2.07
CA GLN A 124 12.09 -2.03 2.15
C GLN A 124 12.71 -1.91 0.77
N ARG A 125 12.43 -2.88 -0.08
CA ARG A 125 12.98 -2.87 -1.43
C ARG A 125 12.46 -1.68 -2.22
N LEU A 126 11.17 -1.42 -2.15
CA LEU A 126 10.59 -0.31 -2.90
C LEU A 126 11.06 1.05 -2.36
N LEU A 127 11.19 1.16 -1.04
CA LEU A 127 11.63 2.44 -0.47
C LEU A 127 13.11 2.68 -0.69
N ALA A 128 13.88 1.63 -0.84
CA ALA A 128 15.31 1.76 -1.05
C ALA A 128 15.68 2.03 -2.50
N THR A 129 14.77 1.77 -3.43
CA THR A 129 15.06 1.97 -4.84
C THR A 129 15.21 3.45 -5.12
N PRO A 130 16.32 3.88 -5.64
CA PRO A 130 16.48 5.28 -5.89
C PRO A 130 15.58 5.72 -7.01
N GLU A 131 15.09 6.94 -6.92
CA GLU A 131 14.33 7.42 -7.94
C GLU A 131 15.20 7.78 -9.01
N ILE A 132 15.01 7.35 -10.14
CA ILE A 132 15.84 7.59 -11.06
C ILE A 132 15.56 8.44 -11.76
N HIS A 133 16.09 8.95 -12.05
CA HIS A 133 16.16 9.94 -12.63
C HIS A 133 16.65 9.83 -13.97
#